data_2d0f85fabe9588c96fb2ac94145b2a68
#
_entry.id   2d0f85fabe9588c96fb2ac94145b2a68
#
_cell.length_a   1.000
_cell.length_b   1.000
_cell.length_c   1.000
_cell.angle_alpha   90.00
_cell.angle_beta   90.00
_cell.angle_gamma   90.00
#
_symmetry.space_group_name_H-M   'P 1'
#
loop_
_entity.id
_entity.type
_entity.pdbx_description
1 polymer ?
#
loop_
_entity_poly.entity_id
_entity_poly.type
_entity_poly.pdbx_seq_one_letter_code
_entity_poly.pdbx_strand_id
1 'polypeptide(L)'
;ADAGPQSKVIMEGISYATVTVNGEKRDPDGDLWYNVTYNGVTGYLFSEYVQIIEQTADSDFDAQLKAFPSSYHNALKALHTVYPNWSFHADNINLTLDEAVQLEITRKLIRTNYKSLLSMGLGAYDYTKNTWVAHDGNWYVASREVIKYYMDPRNFLGTDTVFTFMLQGYDPSKQNEAGVRKIVKGTFLDTNEYVSYIMKAAKETSYSPYVMASKILQEIGKNNGN
;
A
#
# COMPACT_ATOMS: atom_id res chain seq x y z
N ALA A 1 -20.70 10.31 -18.47
CA ALA A 1 -20.86 11.38 -17.46
C ALA A 1 -20.37 12.69 -18.09
N ASP A 2 -20.90 13.81 -17.66
CA ASP A 2 -20.44 15.12 -18.12
C ASP A 2 -19.53 15.75 -17.04
N ALA A 3 -18.74 16.77 -17.41
CA ALA A 3 -17.92 17.53 -16.48
C ALA A 3 -18.79 18.55 -15.74
N GLY A 4 -18.52 18.76 -14.45
CA GLY A 4 -19.15 19.80 -13.65
C GLY A 4 -19.67 19.30 -12.30
N PRO A 5 -19.82 20.21 -11.32
CA PRO A 5 -20.19 19.87 -9.94
C PRO A 5 -21.62 19.31 -9.80
N GLN A 6 -22.49 19.59 -10.77
CA GLN A 6 -23.86 19.05 -10.80
C GLN A 6 -23.97 17.72 -11.53
N SER A 7 -22.85 17.18 -12.03
CA SER A 7 -22.83 15.91 -12.73
C SER A 7 -23.00 14.74 -11.77
N LYS A 8 -23.58 13.64 -12.27
CA LYS A 8 -23.77 12.43 -11.46
C LYS A 8 -22.42 11.85 -11.05
N VAL A 9 -22.23 11.61 -9.75
CA VAL A 9 -21.12 10.79 -9.26
C VAL A 9 -21.31 9.35 -9.74
N ILE A 10 -20.33 8.82 -10.47
CA ILE A 10 -20.38 7.48 -11.07
C ILE A 10 -19.46 6.49 -10.37
N MET A 11 -18.51 6.98 -9.56
CA MET A 11 -17.61 6.19 -8.74
C MET A 11 -17.08 7.04 -7.58
N GLU A 12 -16.88 6.42 -6.44
CA GLU A 12 -16.26 7.01 -5.25
C GLU A 12 -15.03 6.18 -4.83
N GLY A 13 -14.22 6.72 -3.92
CA GLY A 13 -13.10 5.99 -3.31
C GLY A 13 -11.87 5.84 -4.21
N ILE A 14 -11.67 6.74 -5.18
CA ILE A 14 -10.47 6.75 -6.06
C ILE A 14 -9.34 7.63 -5.53
N SER A 15 -9.41 8.04 -4.27
CA SER A 15 -8.34 8.82 -3.63
C SER A 15 -6.98 8.10 -3.71
N TYR A 16 -5.93 8.85 -4.02
CA TYR A 16 -4.56 8.35 -4.22
C TYR A 16 -4.38 7.36 -5.39
N ALA A 17 -5.38 7.18 -6.25
CA ALA A 17 -5.24 6.36 -7.44
C ALA A 17 -4.44 7.08 -8.52
N THR A 18 -3.60 6.32 -9.23
CA THR A 18 -2.93 6.81 -10.45
C THR A 18 -3.74 6.41 -11.66
N VAL A 19 -4.11 7.40 -12.46
CA VAL A 19 -4.96 7.22 -13.66
C VAL A 19 -4.34 7.89 -14.87
N THR A 20 -4.68 7.41 -16.06
CA THR A 20 -4.31 8.08 -17.31
C THR A 20 -5.33 9.16 -17.62
N VAL A 21 -4.84 10.38 -17.88
CA VAL A 21 -5.66 11.46 -18.42
C VAL A 21 -5.85 11.24 -19.92
N ASN A 22 -7.09 11.03 -20.35
CA ASN A 22 -7.44 10.82 -21.75
C ASN A 22 -7.77 12.15 -22.48
N GLY A 23 -8.01 13.21 -21.73
CA GLY A 23 -8.36 14.53 -22.26
C GLY A 23 -8.82 15.46 -21.14
N GLU A 24 -9.19 16.65 -21.54
CA GLU A 24 -9.67 17.69 -20.62
C GLU A 24 -10.93 18.36 -21.15
N LYS A 25 -11.72 18.92 -20.24
CA LYS A 25 -12.91 19.69 -20.57
C LYS A 25 -13.11 20.77 -19.50
N ARG A 26 -13.60 21.96 -19.95
CA ARG A 26 -14.09 22.96 -19.01
C ARG A 26 -15.61 22.83 -18.87
N ASP A 27 -16.09 23.02 -17.68
CA ASP A 27 -17.50 23.10 -17.40
C ASP A 27 -18.06 24.51 -17.73
N PRO A 28 -19.38 24.76 -17.59
CA PRO A 28 -19.97 26.06 -17.86
C PRO A 28 -19.42 27.20 -16.99
N ASP A 29 -18.89 26.90 -15.81
CA ASP A 29 -18.30 27.87 -14.87
C ASP A 29 -16.84 28.18 -15.21
N GLY A 30 -16.27 27.43 -16.18
CA GLY A 30 -14.89 27.58 -16.66
C GLY A 30 -13.89 26.67 -15.95
N ASP A 31 -14.32 25.87 -15.02
CA ASP A 31 -13.48 24.97 -14.24
C ASP A 31 -12.96 23.80 -15.08
N LEU A 32 -11.69 23.44 -14.86
CA LEU A 32 -11.02 22.39 -15.61
C LEU A 32 -11.28 21.02 -15.00
N TRP A 33 -11.67 20.07 -15.86
CA TRP A 33 -11.90 18.68 -15.52
C TRP A 33 -11.11 17.77 -16.44
N TYR A 34 -10.46 16.75 -15.86
CA TYR A 34 -9.72 15.73 -16.60
C TYR A 34 -10.59 14.50 -16.88
N ASN A 35 -10.67 14.10 -18.15
CA ASN A 35 -11.29 12.83 -18.53
C ASN A 35 -10.33 11.70 -18.21
N VAL A 36 -10.78 10.75 -17.41
CA VAL A 36 -9.97 9.62 -16.93
C VAL A 36 -10.73 8.30 -17.04
N THR A 37 -9.98 7.19 -17.12
CA THR A 37 -10.55 5.86 -17.00
C THR A 37 -9.89 5.14 -15.83
N TYR A 38 -10.72 4.63 -14.91
CA TYR A 38 -10.28 3.86 -13.76
C TYR A 38 -11.16 2.62 -13.59
N ASN A 39 -10.55 1.43 -13.51
CA ASN A 39 -11.25 0.14 -13.41
C ASN A 39 -12.36 -0.05 -14.46
N GLY A 40 -12.12 0.39 -15.69
CA GLY A 40 -13.09 0.30 -16.80
C GLY A 40 -14.21 1.33 -16.79
N VAL A 41 -14.27 2.20 -15.79
CA VAL A 41 -15.22 3.31 -15.73
C VAL A 41 -14.58 4.60 -16.21
N THR A 42 -15.17 5.25 -17.20
CA THR A 42 -14.69 6.55 -17.73
C THR A 42 -15.55 7.69 -17.19
N GLY A 43 -14.88 8.73 -16.72
CA GLY A 43 -15.54 9.91 -16.15
C GLY A 43 -14.62 11.12 -16.08
N TYR A 44 -15.03 12.12 -15.31
CA TYR A 44 -14.25 13.34 -15.13
C TYR A 44 -13.86 13.51 -13.67
N LEU A 45 -12.64 13.96 -13.45
CA LEU A 45 -12.10 14.39 -12.15
C LEU A 45 -11.83 15.90 -12.19
N PHE A 46 -12.19 16.59 -11.12
CA PHE A 46 -11.92 18.02 -11.00
C PHE A 46 -10.41 18.25 -10.85
N SER A 47 -9.88 19.18 -11.62
CA SER A 47 -8.42 19.37 -11.72
C SER A 47 -7.73 19.71 -10.40
N GLU A 48 -8.41 20.39 -9.48
CA GLU A 48 -7.84 20.75 -8.17
C GLU A 48 -7.49 19.53 -7.30
N TYR A 49 -8.11 18.38 -7.59
CA TYR A 49 -7.84 17.12 -6.88
C TYR A 49 -6.90 16.19 -7.66
N VAL A 50 -6.29 16.68 -8.75
CA VAL A 50 -5.46 15.86 -9.65
C VAL A 50 -4.07 16.48 -9.76
N GLN A 51 -3.05 15.71 -9.43
CA GLN A 51 -1.67 16.06 -9.72
C GLN A 51 -1.28 15.48 -11.08
N ILE A 52 -0.92 16.34 -12.03
CA ILE A 52 -0.39 15.89 -13.32
C ILE A 52 1.07 15.48 -13.14
N ILE A 53 1.41 14.30 -13.64
CA ILE A 53 2.75 13.74 -13.65
C ILE A 53 3.16 13.54 -15.10
N GLU A 54 4.13 14.34 -15.57
CA GLU A 54 4.72 14.17 -16.90
C GLU A 54 5.82 13.11 -16.84
N GLN A 55 5.70 12.07 -17.67
CA GLN A 55 6.67 11.00 -17.71
C GLN A 55 7.83 11.36 -18.64
N THR A 56 9.05 11.29 -18.13
CA THR A 56 10.28 11.27 -18.94
C THR A 56 10.55 9.86 -19.46
N ALA A 57 11.01 9.73 -20.70
CA ALA A 57 11.42 8.46 -21.26
C ALA A 57 12.65 7.93 -20.52
N ASP A 58 12.60 6.67 -20.05
CA ASP A 58 13.69 5.98 -19.39
C ASP A 58 13.65 4.51 -19.83
N SER A 59 14.65 4.13 -20.66
CA SER A 59 14.72 2.78 -21.24
C SER A 59 14.92 1.69 -20.19
N ASP A 60 15.64 1.96 -19.12
CA ASP A 60 15.94 1.00 -18.06
C ASP A 60 14.70 0.76 -17.20
N PHE A 61 13.97 1.81 -16.91
CA PHE A 61 12.69 1.70 -16.24
C PHE A 61 11.63 1.02 -17.13
N ASP A 62 11.57 1.33 -18.42
CA ASP A 62 10.66 0.68 -19.36
C ASP A 62 10.96 -0.84 -19.46
N ALA A 63 12.22 -1.25 -19.32
CA ALA A 63 12.59 -2.66 -19.24
C ALA A 63 12.07 -3.32 -17.95
N GLN A 64 12.15 -2.63 -16.81
CA GLN A 64 11.60 -3.12 -15.54
C GLN A 64 10.08 -3.28 -15.60
N LEU A 65 9.37 -2.32 -16.22
CA LEU A 65 7.90 -2.36 -16.36
C LEU A 65 7.38 -3.60 -17.07
N LYS A 66 8.14 -4.16 -18.02
CA LYS A 66 7.74 -5.38 -18.75
C LYS A 66 7.55 -6.61 -17.86
N ALA A 67 8.18 -6.63 -16.67
CA ALA A 67 7.99 -7.70 -15.71
C ALA A 67 6.67 -7.62 -14.94
N PHE A 68 5.97 -6.49 -15.01
CA PHE A 68 4.72 -6.25 -14.30
C PHE A 68 3.51 -6.36 -15.22
N PRO A 69 2.35 -6.85 -14.72
CA PRO A 69 1.09 -6.71 -15.43
C PRO A 69 0.77 -5.25 -15.74
N SER A 70 0.13 -4.98 -16.87
CA SER A 70 -0.18 -3.60 -17.31
C SER A 70 -0.97 -2.77 -16.30
N SER A 71 -1.75 -3.44 -15.43
CA SER A 71 -2.50 -2.79 -14.35
C SER A 71 -1.64 -2.11 -13.28
N TYR A 72 -0.33 -2.40 -13.23
CA TYR A 72 0.64 -1.75 -12.33
C TYR A 72 1.32 -0.55 -12.97
N HIS A 73 1.36 -0.48 -14.32
CA HIS A 73 2.25 0.42 -15.04
C HIS A 73 2.04 1.89 -14.70
N ASN A 74 0.80 2.36 -14.61
CA ASN A 74 0.54 3.78 -14.31
C ASN A 74 1.05 4.19 -12.92
N ALA A 75 0.80 3.37 -11.91
CA ALA A 75 1.28 3.67 -10.55
C ALA A 75 2.81 3.63 -10.46
N LEU A 76 3.46 2.64 -11.09
CA LEU A 76 4.92 2.54 -11.14
C LEU A 76 5.56 3.70 -11.90
N LYS A 77 4.95 4.15 -13.01
CA LYS A 77 5.38 5.34 -13.74
C LYS A 77 5.32 6.61 -12.91
N ALA A 78 4.23 6.78 -12.15
CA ALA A 78 4.10 7.90 -11.23
C ALA A 78 5.17 7.87 -10.13
N LEU A 79 5.41 6.72 -9.52
CA LEU A 79 6.47 6.55 -8.52
C LEU A 79 7.85 6.81 -9.09
N HIS A 80 8.17 6.31 -10.30
CA HIS A 80 9.45 6.55 -10.95
C HIS A 80 9.69 8.02 -11.26
N THR A 81 8.63 8.76 -11.65
CA THR A 81 8.74 10.21 -11.90
C THR A 81 9.09 10.97 -10.62
N VAL A 82 8.54 10.56 -9.47
CA VAL A 82 8.85 11.18 -8.16
C VAL A 82 10.20 10.69 -7.62
N TYR A 83 10.51 9.43 -7.85
CA TYR A 83 11.71 8.74 -7.34
C TYR A 83 12.51 8.10 -8.48
N PRO A 84 13.18 8.89 -9.34
CA PRO A 84 13.82 8.38 -10.57
C PRO A 84 14.97 7.40 -10.31
N ASN A 85 15.53 7.39 -9.10
CA ASN A 85 16.61 6.48 -8.71
C ASN A 85 16.11 5.15 -8.10
N TRP A 86 14.79 4.94 -8.03
CA TRP A 86 14.25 3.69 -7.54
C TRP A 86 14.21 2.64 -8.65
N SER A 87 14.47 1.41 -8.28
CA SER A 87 14.26 0.23 -9.14
C SER A 87 13.06 -0.57 -8.63
N PHE A 88 12.33 -1.17 -9.55
CA PHE A 88 11.12 -1.94 -9.27
C PHE A 88 11.35 -3.39 -9.66
N HIS A 89 10.98 -4.31 -8.78
CA HIS A 89 11.11 -5.74 -8.96
C HIS A 89 9.74 -6.40 -8.85
N ALA A 90 9.39 -7.22 -9.84
CA ALA A 90 8.17 -8.01 -9.80
C ALA A 90 8.46 -9.36 -9.14
N ASP A 91 7.82 -9.63 -8.02
CA ASP A 91 7.83 -10.95 -7.38
C ASP A 91 6.66 -11.78 -7.89
N ASN A 92 6.96 -12.99 -8.37
CA ASN A 92 5.95 -13.94 -8.79
C ASN A 92 5.85 -15.08 -7.76
N ILE A 93 4.80 -15.05 -6.98
CA ILE A 93 4.50 -16.11 -5.98
C ILE A 93 3.71 -17.28 -6.57
N ASN A 94 3.51 -17.31 -7.89
CA ASN A 94 2.72 -18.33 -8.60
C ASN A 94 1.28 -18.50 -8.10
N LEU A 95 0.70 -17.44 -7.54
CA LEU A 95 -0.68 -17.35 -7.14
C LEU A 95 -1.32 -16.12 -7.77
N THR A 96 -2.55 -16.24 -8.18
CA THR A 96 -3.39 -15.07 -8.49
C THR A 96 -3.80 -14.36 -7.19
N LEU A 97 -4.16 -13.08 -7.29
CA LEU A 97 -4.68 -12.34 -6.13
C LEU A 97 -5.89 -13.04 -5.52
N ASP A 98 -6.80 -13.57 -6.33
CA ASP A 98 -8.01 -14.26 -5.82
C ASP A 98 -7.69 -15.58 -5.10
N GLU A 99 -6.69 -16.34 -5.56
CA GLU A 99 -6.18 -17.52 -4.86
C GLU A 99 -5.52 -17.15 -3.54
N ALA A 100 -4.68 -16.12 -3.52
CA ALA A 100 -4.06 -15.62 -2.30
C ALA A 100 -5.11 -15.13 -1.29
N VAL A 101 -6.12 -14.38 -1.73
CA VAL A 101 -7.25 -13.95 -0.89
C VAL A 101 -8.02 -15.16 -0.34
N GLN A 102 -8.22 -16.20 -1.16
CA GLN A 102 -8.91 -17.41 -0.71
C GLN A 102 -8.15 -18.15 0.42
N LEU A 103 -6.83 -18.17 0.37
CA LEU A 103 -6.00 -18.73 1.44
C LEU A 103 -6.06 -17.92 2.73
N GLU A 104 -6.21 -16.61 2.61
CA GLU A 104 -6.24 -15.69 3.76
C GLU A 104 -7.62 -15.58 4.44
N ILE A 105 -8.70 -15.80 3.70
CA ILE A 105 -10.07 -15.50 4.13
C ILE A 105 -10.50 -16.23 5.41
N THR A 106 -9.91 -17.39 5.70
CA THR A 106 -10.29 -18.24 6.84
C THR A 106 -9.65 -17.83 8.16
N ARG A 107 -8.66 -16.95 8.14
CA ARG A 107 -7.80 -16.66 9.31
C ARG A 107 -7.59 -15.17 9.60
N LYS A 108 -8.04 -14.26 8.75
CA LYS A 108 -7.78 -12.83 8.94
C LYS A 108 -8.85 -12.16 9.76
N LEU A 109 -8.42 -11.51 10.81
CA LEU A 109 -9.25 -10.85 11.79
C LEU A 109 -9.07 -9.34 11.68
N ILE A 110 -10.14 -8.61 11.98
CA ILE A 110 -10.10 -7.15 12.12
C ILE A 110 -10.68 -6.74 13.46
N ARG A 111 -10.13 -5.69 14.04
CA ARG A 111 -10.66 -5.04 15.24
C ARG A 111 -11.41 -3.79 14.81
N THR A 112 -12.74 -3.88 14.73
CA THR A 112 -13.54 -2.77 14.24
C THR A 112 -14.94 -2.77 14.80
N ASN A 113 -15.52 -1.57 14.89
CA ASN A 113 -16.94 -1.35 15.13
C ASN A 113 -17.72 -1.13 13.81
N TYR A 114 -17.02 -1.05 12.67
CA TYR A 114 -17.63 -0.81 11.37
C TYR A 114 -18.12 -2.13 10.76
N LYS A 115 -19.43 -2.34 10.76
CA LYS A 115 -20.08 -3.56 10.26
C LYS A 115 -19.77 -3.86 8.80
N SER A 116 -19.53 -2.82 7.98
CA SER A 116 -19.19 -2.96 6.55
C SER A 116 -17.85 -3.65 6.29
N LEU A 117 -16.98 -3.74 7.29
CA LEU A 117 -15.69 -4.42 7.18
C LEU A 117 -15.74 -5.88 7.64
N LEU A 118 -16.87 -6.33 8.21
CA LEU A 118 -17.01 -7.68 8.76
C LEU A 118 -17.46 -8.68 7.69
N SER A 119 -17.06 -9.94 7.87
CA SER A 119 -17.45 -11.02 6.98
C SER A 119 -18.96 -11.27 7.07
N MET A 120 -19.60 -11.50 5.91
CA MET A 120 -20.97 -11.96 5.81
C MET A 120 -21.06 -13.50 5.70
N GLY A 121 -19.93 -14.21 5.87
CA GLY A 121 -19.87 -15.66 5.83
C GLY A 121 -20.70 -16.34 6.92
N LEU A 122 -21.02 -17.60 6.69
CA LEU A 122 -21.77 -18.43 7.65
C LEU A 122 -21.06 -18.46 9.01
N GLY A 123 -21.81 -18.20 10.09
CA GLY A 123 -21.29 -18.17 11.46
C GLY A 123 -20.63 -16.85 11.88
N ALA A 124 -20.50 -15.85 10.98
CA ALA A 124 -19.96 -14.55 11.35
C ALA A 124 -20.95 -13.67 12.12
N TYR A 125 -22.25 -13.95 12.02
CA TYR A 125 -23.31 -13.22 12.71
C TYR A 125 -24.24 -14.18 13.48
N ASP A 126 -24.50 -13.90 14.75
CA ASP A 126 -25.44 -14.64 15.59
C ASP A 126 -26.82 -13.95 15.53
N TYR A 127 -27.72 -14.53 14.76
CA TYR A 127 -29.08 -14.03 14.56
C TYR A 127 -29.93 -14.14 15.83
N THR A 128 -29.59 -15.02 16.76
CA THR A 128 -30.37 -15.18 18.01
C THR A 128 -30.05 -14.07 19.01
N LYS A 129 -28.79 -13.62 19.01
CA LYS A 129 -28.28 -12.53 19.85
C LYS A 129 -28.24 -11.16 19.15
N ASN A 130 -28.56 -11.14 17.85
CA ASN A 130 -28.51 -9.95 17.00
C ASN A 130 -27.15 -9.23 17.09
N THR A 131 -26.05 -9.99 16.97
CA THR A 131 -24.68 -9.44 17.08
C THR A 131 -23.68 -10.17 16.20
N TRP A 132 -22.60 -9.50 15.87
CA TRP A 132 -21.45 -10.11 15.21
C TRP A 132 -20.70 -11.03 16.19
N VAL A 133 -20.29 -12.19 15.71
CA VAL A 133 -19.53 -13.17 16.50
C VAL A 133 -18.07 -12.72 16.56
N ALA A 134 -17.61 -12.37 17.77
CA ALA A 134 -16.20 -12.14 17.99
C ALA A 134 -15.43 -13.46 17.93
N HIS A 135 -14.31 -13.47 17.23
CA HIS A 135 -13.44 -14.63 17.12
C HIS A 135 -12.54 -14.76 18.34
N ASP A 136 -11.95 -13.63 18.76
CA ASP A 136 -11.11 -13.54 19.94
C ASP A 136 -11.21 -12.13 20.52
N GLY A 137 -11.70 -12.01 21.76
CA GLY A 137 -11.92 -10.72 22.41
C GLY A 137 -12.77 -9.77 21.54
N ASN A 138 -12.18 -8.70 21.03
CA ASN A 138 -12.82 -7.71 20.16
C ASN A 138 -12.48 -7.92 18.66
N TRP A 139 -11.92 -9.07 18.28
CA TRP A 139 -11.53 -9.36 16.92
C TRP A 139 -12.64 -10.13 16.19
N TYR A 140 -12.89 -9.73 14.96
CA TYR A 140 -13.92 -10.26 14.07
C TYR A 140 -13.31 -10.74 12.77
N VAL A 141 -13.98 -11.62 12.05
CA VAL A 141 -13.52 -12.07 10.74
C VAL A 141 -13.75 -10.97 9.71
N ALA A 142 -12.70 -10.58 9.01
CA ALA A 142 -12.77 -9.58 7.93
C ALA A 142 -13.56 -10.08 6.72
N SER A 143 -14.24 -9.18 6.01
CA SER A 143 -14.88 -9.51 4.74
C SER A 143 -13.86 -9.82 3.65
N ARG A 144 -14.28 -10.60 2.64
CA ARG A 144 -13.44 -10.93 1.48
C ARG A 144 -12.95 -9.66 0.76
N GLU A 145 -13.82 -8.69 0.61
CA GLU A 145 -13.54 -7.42 -0.07
C GLU A 145 -12.46 -6.62 0.65
N VAL A 146 -12.55 -6.57 1.98
CA VAL A 146 -11.54 -5.92 2.83
C VAL A 146 -10.20 -6.64 2.72
N ILE A 147 -10.18 -7.97 2.81
CA ILE A 147 -8.95 -8.76 2.65
C ILE A 147 -8.35 -8.51 1.27
N LYS A 148 -9.15 -8.58 0.20
CA LYS A 148 -8.70 -8.34 -1.18
C LYS A 148 -8.12 -6.94 -1.35
N TYR A 149 -8.76 -5.93 -0.76
CA TYR A 149 -8.27 -4.55 -0.82
C TYR A 149 -6.86 -4.41 -0.22
N TYR A 150 -6.65 -4.96 0.99
CA TYR A 150 -5.36 -4.87 1.67
C TYR A 150 -4.27 -5.79 1.10
N MET A 151 -4.65 -6.84 0.40
CA MET A 151 -3.71 -7.75 -0.28
C MET A 151 -3.35 -7.29 -1.69
N ASP A 152 -4.11 -6.38 -2.29
CA ASP A 152 -3.82 -5.88 -3.64
C ASP A 152 -2.79 -4.74 -3.58
N PRO A 153 -1.53 -4.97 -4.05
CA PRO A 153 -0.48 -3.95 -3.99
C PRO A 153 -0.85 -2.67 -4.73
N ARG A 154 -1.71 -2.75 -5.75
CA ARG A 154 -2.11 -1.59 -6.58
C ARG A 154 -2.81 -0.51 -5.76
N ASN A 155 -3.45 -0.87 -4.66
CA ASN A 155 -4.11 0.08 -3.76
C ASN A 155 -3.11 0.88 -2.90
N PHE A 156 -1.83 0.51 -2.90
CA PHE A 156 -0.80 1.05 -2.01
C PHE A 156 0.45 1.54 -2.75
N LEU A 157 0.45 1.58 -4.08
CA LEU A 157 1.56 2.09 -4.89
C LEU A 157 1.54 3.64 -5.00
N GLY A 158 1.16 4.31 -3.93
CA GLY A 158 1.28 5.76 -3.80
C GLY A 158 2.54 6.15 -3.03
N THR A 159 2.91 7.43 -3.07
CA THR A 159 4.12 7.95 -2.42
C THR A 159 4.16 7.73 -0.91
N ASP A 160 3.00 7.69 -0.26
CA ASP A 160 2.90 7.55 1.20
C ASP A 160 2.84 6.10 1.68
N THR A 161 2.47 5.17 0.80
CA THR A 161 2.14 3.79 1.17
C THR A 161 3.05 2.75 0.53
N VAL A 162 3.78 3.09 -0.52
CA VAL A 162 4.64 2.17 -1.29
C VAL A 162 5.72 1.48 -0.44
N PHE A 163 6.12 2.06 0.68
CA PHE A 163 7.11 1.48 1.60
C PHE A 163 6.70 0.13 2.19
N THR A 164 5.41 -0.22 2.16
CA THR A 164 4.92 -1.55 2.52
C THR A 164 5.52 -2.66 1.64
N PHE A 165 5.87 -2.33 0.40
CA PHE A 165 6.41 -3.27 -0.60
C PHE A 165 7.92 -3.13 -0.83
N MET A 166 8.60 -2.40 0.04
CA MET A 166 10.04 -2.21 -0.05
C MET A 166 10.77 -3.55 0.15
N LEU A 167 11.77 -3.83 -0.70
CA LEU A 167 12.65 -4.98 -0.51
C LEU A 167 13.37 -4.87 0.83
N GLN A 168 13.33 -5.96 1.59
CA GLN A 168 13.88 -6.01 2.95
C GLN A 168 15.32 -6.53 2.98
N GLY A 169 16.01 -6.53 1.84
CA GLY A 169 17.41 -6.95 1.73
C GLY A 169 18.39 -5.95 2.35
N TYR A 170 19.53 -6.48 2.80
CA TYR A 170 20.63 -5.65 3.28
C TYR A 170 21.50 -5.16 2.11
N ASP A 171 21.57 -3.84 1.95
CA ASP A 171 22.47 -3.18 1.02
C ASP A 171 23.53 -2.38 1.81
N PRO A 172 24.75 -2.89 1.94
CA PRO A 172 25.80 -2.23 2.73
C PRO A 172 26.25 -0.88 2.16
N SER A 173 25.94 -0.58 0.90
CA SER A 173 26.23 0.72 0.28
C SER A 173 25.29 1.82 0.74
N LYS A 174 24.09 1.46 1.19
CA LYS A 174 23.01 2.38 1.58
C LYS A 174 22.60 2.28 3.04
N GLN A 175 22.80 1.09 3.63
CA GLN A 175 22.34 0.79 4.99
C GLN A 175 23.55 0.60 5.90
N ASN A 176 23.65 1.42 6.92
CA ASN A 176 24.83 1.48 7.79
C ASN A 176 24.43 1.72 9.26
N GLU A 177 25.40 1.64 10.14
CA GLU A 177 25.23 1.83 11.58
C GLU A 177 24.64 3.21 11.93
N ALA A 178 25.06 4.26 11.24
CA ALA A 178 24.54 5.62 11.49
C ALA A 178 23.05 5.72 11.19
N GLY A 179 22.55 5.02 10.18
CA GLY A 179 21.13 4.93 9.88
C GLY A 179 20.36 4.14 10.94
N VAL A 180 20.91 3.00 11.42
CA VAL A 180 20.30 2.26 12.54
C VAL A 180 20.19 3.15 13.76
N ARG A 181 21.26 3.87 14.12
CA ARG A 181 21.25 4.81 15.27
C ARG A 181 20.20 5.90 15.16
N LYS A 182 19.90 6.38 13.95
CA LYS A 182 18.80 7.35 13.74
C LYS A 182 17.44 6.74 14.06
N ILE A 183 17.21 5.49 13.65
CA ILE A 183 15.95 4.76 13.88
C ILE A 183 15.74 4.49 15.36
N VAL A 184 16.77 4.02 16.06
CA VAL A 184 16.66 3.59 17.45
C VAL A 184 16.86 4.71 18.47
N LYS A 185 17.15 5.93 18.02
CA LYS A 185 17.46 7.07 18.91
C LYS A 185 16.40 7.29 19.98
N GLY A 186 16.86 7.31 21.24
CA GLY A 186 15.99 7.52 22.40
C GLY A 186 15.10 6.33 22.75
N THR A 187 15.45 5.14 22.28
CA THR A 187 14.77 3.89 22.62
C THR A 187 15.71 2.96 23.40
N PHE A 188 15.20 1.84 23.92
CA PHE A 188 16.04 0.84 24.59
C PHE A 188 17.12 0.22 23.68
N LEU A 189 16.92 0.26 22.36
CA LEU A 189 17.92 -0.19 21.39
C LEU A 189 19.05 0.80 21.13
N ASP A 190 18.99 2.02 21.67
CA ASP A 190 19.99 3.08 21.47
C ASP A 190 21.24 2.84 22.31
N THR A 191 21.83 1.68 22.14
CA THR A 191 23.11 1.30 22.77
C THR A 191 24.09 0.77 21.72
N ASN A 192 25.39 0.85 22.02
CA ASN A 192 26.41 0.30 21.10
C ASN A 192 26.24 -1.21 20.90
N GLU A 193 25.83 -1.91 21.95
CA GLU A 193 25.65 -3.35 21.95
C GLU A 193 24.52 -3.77 21.01
N TYR A 194 23.31 -3.23 21.18
CA TYR A 194 22.15 -3.56 20.33
C TYR A 194 22.36 -3.16 18.87
N VAL A 195 22.90 -1.97 18.62
CA VAL A 195 23.21 -1.52 17.27
C VAL A 195 24.22 -2.47 16.60
N SER A 196 25.25 -2.92 17.34
CA SER A 196 26.21 -3.91 16.83
C SER A 196 25.54 -5.25 16.51
N TYR A 197 24.66 -5.74 17.37
CA TYR A 197 23.91 -6.99 17.11
C TYR A 197 23.01 -6.89 15.89
N ILE A 198 22.30 -5.78 15.72
CA ILE A 198 21.45 -5.54 14.54
C ILE A 198 22.29 -5.54 13.25
N MET A 199 23.42 -4.84 13.25
CA MET A 199 24.32 -4.79 12.09
C MET A 199 24.97 -6.15 11.79
N LYS A 200 25.33 -6.91 12.83
CA LYS A 200 25.84 -8.28 12.67
C LYS A 200 24.78 -9.21 12.08
N ALA A 201 23.58 -9.21 12.64
CA ALA A 201 22.46 -10.00 12.15
C ALA A 201 22.13 -9.67 10.69
N ALA A 202 22.14 -8.37 10.33
CA ALA A 202 21.91 -7.94 8.95
C ALA A 202 22.91 -8.56 7.96
N LYS A 203 24.21 -8.59 8.33
CA LYS A 203 25.26 -9.20 7.50
C LYS A 203 25.10 -10.71 7.38
N GLU A 204 24.73 -11.38 8.47
CA GLU A 204 24.59 -12.85 8.51
C GLU A 204 23.35 -13.35 7.77
N THR A 205 22.27 -12.58 7.81
CA THR A 205 20.97 -12.97 7.24
C THR A 205 20.64 -12.30 5.90
N SER A 206 21.47 -11.36 5.45
CA SER A 206 21.19 -10.50 4.29
C SER A 206 19.86 -9.71 4.41
N TYR A 207 19.40 -9.48 5.63
CA TYR A 207 18.16 -8.76 5.90
C TYR A 207 18.44 -7.31 6.37
N SER A 208 17.60 -6.37 5.96
CA SER A 208 17.80 -4.95 6.24
C SER A 208 17.90 -4.63 7.75
N PRO A 209 18.99 -4.03 8.22
CA PRO A 209 19.14 -3.63 9.62
C PRO A 209 18.12 -2.55 10.03
N TYR A 210 17.64 -1.75 9.05
CA TYR A 210 16.63 -0.73 9.29
C TYR A 210 15.26 -1.35 9.55
N VAL A 211 14.91 -2.38 8.77
CA VAL A 211 13.67 -3.12 8.98
C VAL A 211 13.73 -3.92 10.28
N MET A 212 14.86 -4.56 10.60
CA MET A 212 15.05 -5.25 11.89
C MET A 212 14.80 -4.31 13.06
N ALA A 213 15.47 -3.15 13.09
CA ALA A 213 15.32 -2.18 14.16
C ALA A 213 13.87 -1.70 14.31
N SER A 214 13.22 -1.38 13.19
CA SER A 214 11.83 -0.92 13.16
C SER A 214 10.86 -1.99 13.64
N LYS A 215 11.06 -3.25 13.22
CA LYS A 215 10.23 -4.39 13.65
C LYS A 215 10.36 -4.66 15.15
N ILE A 216 11.57 -4.67 15.68
CA ILE A 216 11.79 -4.86 17.12
C ILE A 216 11.07 -3.77 17.91
N LEU A 217 11.16 -2.50 17.49
CA LEU A 217 10.47 -1.40 18.16
C LEU A 217 8.95 -1.48 18.01
N GLN A 218 8.45 -2.01 16.90
CA GLN A 218 7.01 -2.24 16.68
C GLN A 218 6.46 -3.29 17.64
N GLU A 219 7.19 -4.40 17.86
CA GLU A 219 6.72 -5.52 18.68
C GLU A 219 6.92 -5.26 20.19
N ILE A 220 8.02 -4.66 20.57
CA ILE A 220 8.41 -4.54 21.98
C ILE A 220 8.08 -3.14 22.53
N GLY A 221 7.94 -2.14 21.67
CA GLY A 221 7.79 -0.74 22.07
C GLY A 221 9.13 -0.05 22.33
N LYS A 222 9.07 1.28 22.54
CA LYS A 222 10.29 2.11 22.68
C LYS A 222 11.04 1.86 24.00
N ASN A 223 10.35 1.42 25.04
CA ASN A 223 10.85 1.30 26.41
C ASN A 223 10.97 -0.17 26.87
N ASN A 224 11.20 -1.11 25.95
CA ASN A 224 11.32 -2.54 26.24
C ASN A 224 10.08 -3.12 26.95
N GLY A 225 8.90 -2.81 26.42
CA GLY A 225 7.63 -3.35 26.95
C GLY A 225 7.02 -2.62 28.13
N ASN A 226 7.60 -1.50 28.55
CA ASN A 226 7.05 -0.60 29.60
C ASN A 226 6.36 0.62 28.99
#